data_816c37d34294ca1e210d019b873fccfa
#
_entry.id   816c37d34294ca1e210d019b873fccfa
#
_cell.length_a   1.000
_cell.length_b   1.000
_cell.length_c   1.000
_cell.angle_alpha   90.00
_cell.angle_beta   90.00
_cell.angle_gamma   90.00
#
_symmetry.space_group_name_H-M   'P 1'
#
loop_
_entity.id
_entity.type
_entity.pdbx_description
1 polymer ?
#
loop_
_entity_poly.entity_id
_entity_poly.type
_entity_poly.pdbx_seq_one_letter_code
_entity_poly.pdbx_strand_id
1 'polypeptide(L)'
;MDSLIDLSDASKALDLSRIRYQLIRLEDTITFHLIERVQFPLNKNIYVPGAVPIPDSDLSFMDWYLLQQERLQSLIRRYESPDEYPFFPEHLQRPILQPLDYPRILHPNNVNVNDKIKQFYIEQFLPAVCPDFGREDRGVSQENYGSAATCDIACLQALSRRIHFGKFVAESKFRAETDKFTKLIKAGDRDGIGEAITNKAVENQVLERLKLKARTYGTDPSIGAEAGEQTKINVDAVVSMYKDFVIPLTKEVEVEYLMQRLE
;
A
#
# COMPACT_ATOMS: atom_id res chain seq x y z
N MET A 1 -14.62 -7.18 -18.73
CA MET A 1 -13.79 -7.96 -17.77
C MET A 1 -13.86 -7.19 -16.47
N ASP A 2 -14.61 -7.72 -15.48
CA ASP A 2 -14.84 -7.03 -14.22
C ASP A 2 -13.53 -6.94 -13.44
N SER A 3 -12.99 -5.75 -13.36
CA SER A 3 -11.68 -5.46 -12.79
C SER A 3 -11.71 -5.24 -11.27
N LEU A 4 -12.90 -5.23 -10.67
CA LEU A 4 -13.08 -5.03 -9.23
C LEU A 4 -13.47 -6.34 -8.57
N ILE A 5 -13.03 -6.54 -7.33
CA ILE A 5 -13.55 -7.60 -6.50
C ILE A 5 -15.02 -7.31 -6.24
N ASP A 6 -15.86 -8.27 -6.54
CA ASP A 6 -17.28 -8.21 -6.26
C ASP A 6 -17.50 -8.45 -4.76
N LEU A 7 -17.57 -7.37 -3.99
CA LEU A 7 -17.77 -7.43 -2.54
C LEU A 7 -19.20 -7.84 -2.15
N SER A 8 -20.13 -7.86 -3.11
CA SER A 8 -21.50 -8.33 -2.88
C SER A 8 -21.59 -9.85 -2.82
N ASP A 9 -20.55 -10.57 -3.28
CA ASP A 9 -20.47 -12.03 -3.34
C ASP A 9 -19.16 -12.52 -2.70
N ALA A 10 -19.25 -13.06 -1.49
CA ALA A 10 -18.09 -13.54 -0.75
C ALA A 10 -17.31 -14.65 -1.48
N SER A 11 -17.98 -15.49 -2.29
CA SER A 11 -17.30 -16.55 -3.05
C SER A 11 -16.43 -15.98 -4.17
N LYS A 12 -16.89 -14.92 -4.82
CA LYS A 12 -16.13 -14.21 -5.86
C LYS A 12 -15.04 -13.33 -5.27
N ALA A 13 -15.31 -12.67 -4.13
CA ALA A 13 -14.35 -11.83 -3.44
C ALA A 13 -13.14 -12.63 -2.91
N LEU A 14 -13.32 -13.90 -2.58
CA LEU A 14 -12.29 -14.79 -2.07
C LEU A 14 -11.73 -15.78 -3.09
N ASP A 15 -12.08 -15.65 -4.36
CA ASP A 15 -11.45 -16.42 -5.42
C ASP A 15 -10.00 -15.97 -5.63
N LEU A 16 -9.05 -16.90 -5.45
CA LEU A 16 -7.61 -16.59 -5.52
C LEU A 16 -7.17 -16.03 -6.87
N SER A 17 -7.82 -16.39 -7.98
CA SER A 17 -7.46 -15.87 -9.30
C SER A 17 -7.85 -14.40 -9.43
N ARG A 18 -9.02 -14.03 -8.92
CA ARG A 18 -9.49 -12.64 -8.87
C ARG A 18 -8.66 -11.79 -7.91
N ILE A 19 -8.34 -12.33 -6.72
CA ILE A 19 -7.43 -11.69 -5.76
C ILE A 19 -6.08 -11.39 -6.41
N ARG A 20 -5.47 -12.36 -7.09
CA ARG A 20 -4.20 -12.18 -7.80
C ARG A 20 -4.29 -11.12 -8.90
N TYR A 21 -5.37 -11.12 -9.66
CA TYR A 21 -5.59 -10.11 -10.68
C TYR A 21 -5.66 -8.70 -10.07
N GLN A 22 -6.37 -8.53 -8.96
CA GLN A 22 -6.45 -7.26 -8.24
C GLN A 22 -5.08 -6.82 -7.68
N LEU A 23 -4.31 -7.75 -7.13
CA LEU A 23 -2.94 -7.47 -6.67
C LEU A 23 -2.04 -6.99 -7.81
N ILE A 24 -2.16 -7.57 -9.01
CA ILE A 24 -1.42 -7.15 -10.21
C ILE A 24 -1.80 -5.72 -10.62
N ARG A 25 -3.08 -5.33 -10.52
CA ARG A 25 -3.52 -3.95 -10.78
C ARG A 25 -3.00 -2.96 -9.74
N LEU A 26 -2.95 -3.36 -8.47
CA LEU A 26 -2.39 -2.50 -7.42
C LEU A 26 -0.89 -2.26 -7.61
N GLU A 27 -0.16 -3.22 -8.21
CA GLU A 27 1.23 -3.00 -8.61
C GLU A 27 1.34 -1.88 -9.66
N ASP A 28 0.43 -1.83 -10.65
CA ASP A 28 0.38 -0.75 -11.65
C ASP A 28 0.11 0.59 -10.97
N THR A 29 -0.91 0.65 -10.11
CA THR A 29 -1.29 1.86 -9.37
C THR A 29 -0.10 2.40 -8.56
N ILE A 30 0.57 1.54 -7.78
CA ILE A 30 1.72 1.95 -6.98
C ILE A 30 2.85 2.46 -7.88
N THR A 31 3.17 1.74 -8.96
CA THR A 31 4.24 2.15 -9.87
C THR A 31 3.98 3.53 -10.49
N PHE A 32 2.75 3.80 -10.93
CA PHE A 32 2.39 5.11 -11.46
C PHE A 32 2.47 6.22 -10.41
N HIS A 33 1.96 5.99 -9.21
CA HIS A 33 2.07 6.98 -8.14
C HIS A 33 3.52 7.28 -7.76
N LEU A 34 4.39 6.27 -7.75
CA LEU A 34 5.81 6.47 -7.51
C LEU A 34 6.49 7.28 -8.63
N ILE A 35 6.15 7.01 -9.89
CA ILE A 35 6.66 7.80 -11.04
C ILE A 35 6.25 9.26 -10.90
N GLU A 36 5.01 9.54 -10.50
CA GLU A 36 4.54 10.90 -10.26
C GLU A 36 5.25 11.55 -9.06
N ARG A 37 5.50 10.79 -7.99
CA ARG A 37 6.16 11.32 -6.78
C ARG A 37 7.62 11.72 -7.05
N VAL A 38 8.37 10.91 -7.77
CA VAL A 38 9.82 11.13 -7.97
C VAL A 38 10.16 12.28 -8.92
N GLN A 39 9.18 12.92 -9.54
CA GLN A 39 9.39 14.17 -10.25
C GLN A 39 9.64 15.36 -9.29
N PHE A 40 9.31 15.22 -8.01
CA PHE A 40 9.53 16.23 -6.98
C PHE A 40 10.70 15.85 -6.07
N PRO A 41 11.44 16.84 -5.53
CA PRO A 41 12.47 16.58 -4.53
C PRO A 41 11.89 15.95 -3.25
N LEU A 42 12.78 15.52 -2.36
CA LEU A 42 12.36 14.89 -1.11
C LEU A 42 11.45 15.80 -0.26
N ASN A 43 11.70 17.13 -0.24
CA ASN A 43 10.92 18.09 0.54
C ASN A 43 10.77 17.69 2.02
N LYS A 44 11.87 17.28 2.66
CA LYS A 44 11.88 16.70 4.02
C LYS A 44 11.09 17.49 5.07
N ASN A 45 10.95 18.81 4.89
CA ASN A 45 10.23 19.67 5.82
C ASN A 45 8.74 19.34 5.94
N ILE A 46 8.13 18.76 4.89
CA ILE A 46 6.70 18.40 4.97
C ILE A 46 6.44 17.22 5.90
N TYR A 47 7.46 16.45 6.29
CA TYR A 47 7.34 15.30 7.21
C TYR A 47 7.72 15.64 8.66
N VAL A 48 8.24 16.82 8.90
CA VAL A 48 8.70 17.24 10.23
C VAL A 48 7.62 18.10 10.89
N PRO A 49 7.07 17.70 12.06
CA PRO A 49 6.14 18.51 12.81
C PRO A 49 6.67 19.92 13.07
N GLY A 50 5.86 20.94 12.80
CA GLY A 50 6.21 22.34 13.01
C GLY A 50 7.16 22.96 11.98
N ALA A 51 7.78 22.19 11.07
CA ALA A 51 8.64 22.75 10.02
C ALA A 51 7.85 23.55 8.95
N VAL A 52 6.59 23.20 8.74
CA VAL A 52 5.62 24.00 7.98
C VAL A 52 4.55 24.46 8.96
N PRO A 53 4.43 25.77 9.22
CA PRO A 53 3.40 26.29 10.12
C PRO A 53 1.98 25.99 9.62
N ILE A 54 1.20 25.33 10.44
CA ILE A 54 -0.21 25.01 10.16
C ILE A 54 -1.05 25.59 11.31
N PRO A 55 -2.05 26.44 11.03
CA PRO A 55 -2.92 26.97 12.07
C PRO A 55 -3.61 25.84 12.86
N ASP A 56 -3.59 25.94 14.17
CA ASP A 56 -4.26 25.03 15.11
C ASP A 56 -3.86 23.55 14.98
N SER A 57 -2.62 23.27 14.56
CA SER A 57 -2.12 21.89 14.41
C SER A 57 -0.62 21.77 14.67
N ASP A 58 -0.23 20.75 15.45
CA ASP A 58 1.16 20.37 15.71
C ASP A 58 1.64 19.23 14.78
N LEU A 59 0.82 18.78 13.85
CA LEU A 59 1.16 17.73 12.89
C LEU A 59 2.19 18.20 11.86
N SER A 60 2.88 17.25 11.23
CA SER A 60 3.59 17.54 9.99
C SER A 60 2.62 17.96 8.90
N PHE A 61 3.09 18.69 7.88
CA PHE A 61 2.22 19.11 6.77
C PHE A 61 1.59 17.91 6.05
N MET A 62 2.38 16.86 5.84
CA MET A 62 1.90 15.64 5.19
C MET A 62 0.86 14.91 6.06
N ASP A 63 1.09 14.75 7.37
CA ASP A 63 0.13 14.11 8.27
C ASP A 63 -1.16 14.91 8.40
N TRP A 64 -1.06 16.23 8.52
CA TRP A 64 -2.24 17.10 8.55
C TRP A 64 -3.07 16.95 7.27
N TYR A 65 -2.40 16.97 6.11
CA TYR A 65 -3.11 16.86 4.83
C TYR A 65 -3.72 15.47 4.66
N LEU A 66 -3.01 14.40 4.99
CA LEU A 66 -3.54 13.03 4.98
C LEU A 66 -4.77 12.89 5.89
N LEU A 67 -4.70 13.43 7.12
CA LEU A 67 -5.83 13.42 8.06
C LEU A 67 -7.05 14.13 7.47
N GLN A 68 -6.88 15.34 6.90
CA GLN A 68 -8.02 16.07 6.30
C GLN A 68 -8.61 15.31 5.13
N GLN A 69 -7.77 14.69 4.31
CA GLN A 69 -8.21 13.88 3.18
C GLN A 69 -8.96 12.63 3.64
N GLU A 70 -8.50 11.93 4.67
CA GLU A 70 -9.19 10.77 5.22
C GLU A 70 -10.54 11.13 5.85
N ARG A 71 -10.64 12.26 6.54
CA ARG A 71 -11.91 12.79 7.04
C ARG A 71 -12.92 13.00 5.90
N LEU A 72 -12.49 13.59 4.79
CA LEU A 72 -13.34 13.77 3.61
C LEU A 72 -13.72 12.44 2.98
N GLN A 73 -12.75 11.53 2.83
CA GLN A 73 -12.96 10.20 2.24
C GLN A 73 -13.89 9.33 3.09
N SER A 74 -13.88 9.49 4.42
CA SER A 74 -14.80 8.78 5.31
C SER A 74 -16.26 9.19 5.08
N LEU A 75 -16.53 10.47 4.79
CA LEU A 75 -17.87 10.94 4.46
C LEU A 75 -18.48 10.24 3.23
N ILE A 76 -17.66 9.81 2.29
CA ILE A 76 -18.09 9.09 1.08
C ILE A 76 -17.93 7.57 1.21
N ARG A 77 -17.81 7.03 2.43
CA ARG A 77 -17.76 5.60 2.76
C ARG A 77 -16.51 4.85 2.31
N ARG A 78 -15.39 5.53 2.03
CA ARG A 78 -14.18 4.83 1.59
C ARG A 78 -13.76 3.71 2.54
N TYR A 79 -13.79 3.99 3.84
CA TYR A 79 -13.31 3.07 4.88
C TYR A 79 -14.38 2.07 5.38
N GLU A 80 -15.57 2.03 4.77
CA GLU A 80 -16.49 0.91 4.91
C GLU A 80 -16.10 -0.29 4.03
N SER A 81 -15.24 -0.06 3.02
CA SER A 81 -14.71 -1.13 2.18
C SER A 81 -13.68 -1.97 2.93
N PRO A 82 -13.78 -3.30 2.92
CA PRO A 82 -12.89 -4.18 3.69
C PRO A 82 -11.44 -4.22 3.18
N ASP A 83 -11.13 -3.55 2.08
CA ASP A 83 -9.80 -3.44 1.50
C ASP A 83 -9.15 -2.05 1.69
N GLU A 84 -9.83 -1.12 2.38
CA GLU A 84 -9.34 0.22 2.65
C GLU A 84 -9.10 0.44 4.15
N TYR A 85 -7.90 0.89 4.51
CA TYR A 85 -7.47 1.08 5.89
C TYR A 85 -6.95 2.50 6.11
N PRO A 86 -7.55 3.26 7.05
CA PRO A 86 -7.12 4.62 7.34
C PRO A 86 -5.82 4.65 8.14
N PHE A 87 -5.06 5.73 8.00
CA PHE A 87 -3.89 6.06 8.84
C PHE A 87 -4.32 6.73 10.16
N PHE A 88 -5.48 7.38 10.18
CA PHE A 88 -6.03 8.09 11.34
C PHE A 88 -7.46 7.60 11.65
N PRO A 89 -7.64 6.34 12.08
CA PRO A 89 -8.96 5.74 12.28
C PRO A 89 -9.82 6.48 13.32
N GLU A 90 -9.20 7.12 14.31
CA GLU A 90 -9.87 7.88 15.37
C GLU A 90 -10.47 9.21 14.89
N HIS A 91 -10.10 9.68 13.70
CA HIS A 91 -10.57 10.95 13.13
C HIS A 91 -11.61 10.78 12.02
N LEU A 92 -12.06 9.57 11.75
CA LEU A 92 -13.06 9.30 10.72
C LEU A 92 -14.42 9.92 11.10
N GLN A 93 -15.14 10.38 10.09
CA GLN A 93 -16.46 10.97 10.24
C GLN A 93 -17.54 9.98 9.82
N ARG A 94 -18.75 10.18 10.35
CA ARG A 94 -19.89 9.38 9.92
C ARG A 94 -20.22 9.66 8.45
N PRO A 95 -20.35 8.63 7.61
CA PRO A 95 -20.71 8.81 6.21
C PRO A 95 -22.02 9.57 5.99
N ILE A 96 -22.06 10.40 4.95
CA ILE A 96 -23.27 11.08 4.48
C ILE A 96 -24.13 10.20 3.58
N LEU A 97 -23.51 9.15 3.01
CA LEU A 97 -24.17 8.17 2.16
C LEU A 97 -24.73 7.03 3.03
N GLN A 98 -25.77 6.35 2.51
CA GLN A 98 -26.33 5.18 3.21
C GLN A 98 -25.28 4.09 3.36
N PRO A 99 -25.27 3.31 4.46
CA PRO A 99 -24.34 2.18 4.65
C PRO A 99 -24.38 1.21 3.48
N LEU A 100 -23.23 0.56 3.21
CA LEU A 100 -23.15 -0.52 2.24
C LEU A 100 -23.63 -1.80 2.89
N ASP A 101 -24.51 -2.52 2.20
CA ASP A 101 -25.01 -3.83 2.63
C ASP A 101 -24.20 -4.94 1.93
N TYR A 102 -22.95 -5.12 2.39
CA TYR A 102 -22.09 -6.19 1.91
C TYR A 102 -22.08 -7.37 2.87
N PRO A 103 -22.04 -8.61 2.35
CA PRO A 103 -21.80 -9.77 3.20
C PRO A 103 -20.43 -9.62 3.88
N ARG A 104 -20.33 -10.15 5.10
CA ARG A 104 -19.04 -10.16 5.79
C ARG A 104 -18.07 -11.09 5.07
N ILE A 105 -17.09 -10.51 4.38
CA ILE A 105 -16.08 -11.23 3.59
C ILE A 105 -14.92 -11.67 4.49
N LEU A 106 -14.38 -10.72 5.27
CA LEU A 106 -13.30 -10.96 6.21
C LEU A 106 -13.83 -11.19 7.63
N HIS A 107 -13.12 -12.01 8.40
CA HIS A 107 -13.35 -12.12 9.83
C HIS A 107 -13.01 -10.79 10.52
N PRO A 108 -13.74 -10.39 11.60
CA PRO A 108 -13.38 -9.21 12.37
C PRO A 108 -11.95 -9.31 12.89
N ASN A 109 -11.18 -8.23 12.76
CA ASN A 109 -9.80 -8.16 13.18
C ASN A 109 -9.39 -6.70 13.38
N ASN A 110 -8.32 -6.47 14.13
CA ASN A 110 -7.74 -5.15 14.39
C ASN A 110 -6.40 -4.92 13.68
N VAL A 111 -6.04 -5.76 12.73
CA VAL A 111 -4.75 -5.66 12.02
C VAL A 111 -4.72 -4.42 11.14
N ASN A 112 -3.88 -3.46 11.50
CA ASN A 112 -3.55 -2.28 10.71
C ASN A 112 -2.05 -1.99 10.87
N VAL A 113 -1.32 -1.97 9.77
CA VAL A 113 0.15 -1.77 9.73
C VAL A 113 0.55 -0.44 9.08
N ASN A 114 -0.37 0.51 9.00
CA ASN A 114 -0.15 1.79 8.32
C ASN A 114 1.00 2.60 8.93
N ASP A 115 1.22 2.54 10.24
CA ASP A 115 2.35 3.21 10.88
C ASP A 115 3.70 2.69 10.35
N LYS A 116 3.83 1.36 10.20
CA LYS A 116 5.03 0.74 9.62
C LYS A 116 5.20 1.15 8.15
N ILE A 117 4.10 1.21 7.39
CA ILE A 117 4.12 1.64 5.99
C ILE A 117 4.60 3.08 5.87
N LYS A 118 4.02 3.99 6.67
CA LYS A 118 4.38 5.41 6.65
C LYS A 118 5.83 5.62 7.06
N GLN A 119 6.27 4.97 8.13
CA GLN A 119 7.65 5.06 8.61
C GLN A 119 8.65 4.61 7.55
N PHE A 120 8.49 3.42 6.98
CA PHE A 120 9.37 2.92 5.94
C PHE A 120 9.39 3.84 4.71
N TYR A 121 8.21 4.29 4.27
CA TYR A 121 8.07 5.14 3.09
C TYR A 121 8.84 6.44 3.23
N ILE A 122 8.68 7.13 4.36
CA ILE A 122 9.31 8.44 4.62
C ILE A 122 10.80 8.30 4.93
N GLU A 123 11.19 7.34 5.78
CA GLU A 123 12.55 7.28 6.33
C GLU A 123 13.53 6.51 5.43
N GLN A 124 13.04 5.57 4.62
CA GLN A 124 13.90 4.68 3.84
C GLN A 124 13.68 4.81 2.34
N PHE A 125 12.43 4.75 1.89
CA PHE A 125 12.14 4.69 0.45
C PHE A 125 12.30 6.04 -0.24
N LEU A 126 11.65 7.09 0.23
CA LEU A 126 11.74 8.41 -0.40
C LEU A 126 13.17 8.96 -0.53
N PRO A 127 14.03 8.84 0.52
CA PRO A 127 15.44 9.27 0.39
C PRO A 127 16.23 8.51 -0.66
N ALA A 128 15.83 7.27 -0.98
CA ALA A 128 16.50 6.44 -1.98
C ALA A 128 16.05 6.73 -3.43
N VAL A 129 14.85 7.31 -3.61
CA VAL A 129 14.26 7.49 -4.95
C VAL A 129 14.07 8.93 -5.39
N CYS A 130 13.91 9.87 -4.44
CA CYS A 130 13.72 11.28 -4.79
C CYS A 130 15.01 11.91 -5.28
N PRO A 131 14.96 12.66 -6.41
CA PRO A 131 16.11 13.34 -6.96
C PRO A 131 16.55 14.51 -6.05
N ASP A 132 17.84 14.81 -6.08
CA ASP A 132 18.41 15.98 -5.41
C ASP A 132 18.56 17.19 -6.35
N PHE A 133 18.40 16.98 -7.65
CA PHE A 133 18.56 18.00 -8.70
C PHE A 133 19.91 18.76 -8.62
N GLY A 134 20.95 18.15 -8.03
CA GLY A 134 22.26 18.78 -7.82
C GLY A 134 22.26 19.93 -6.79
N ARG A 135 21.25 20.01 -5.92
CA ARG A 135 21.15 21.01 -4.86
C ARG A 135 21.71 20.47 -3.52
N GLU A 136 22.48 21.29 -2.81
CA GLU A 136 23.07 20.92 -1.51
C GLU A 136 22.00 20.59 -0.43
N ASP A 137 20.84 21.29 -0.48
CA ASP A 137 19.70 21.07 0.43
C ASP A 137 18.81 19.87 0.05
N ARG A 138 19.23 19.10 -0.96
CA ARG A 138 18.46 18.01 -1.56
C ARG A 138 17.05 18.41 -1.98
N GLY A 139 16.92 19.68 -2.37
CA GLY A 139 15.74 20.16 -3.02
C GLY A 139 14.54 20.37 -2.11
N VAL A 140 14.71 21.17 -1.06
CA VAL A 140 13.55 21.76 -0.39
C VAL A 140 12.99 22.84 -1.33
N SER A 141 11.78 22.63 -1.84
CA SER A 141 11.12 23.52 -2.79
C SER A 141 9.70 23.76 -2.31
N GLN A 142 9.47 24.90 -1.65
CA GLN A 142 8.18 25.20 -0.99
C GLN A 142 7.00 25.21 -1.98
N GLU A 143 7.23 25.67 -3.20
CA GLU A 143 6.21 25.67 -4.26
C GLU A 143 5.68 24.27 -4.61
N ASN A 144 6.45 23.21 -4.28
CA ASN A 144 6.08 21.84 -4.57
C ASN A 144 5.55 21.06 -3.35
N TYR A 145 5.45 21.66 -2.17
CA TYR A 145 5.02 20.98 -0.96
C TYR A 145 3.66 20.31 -1.12
N GLY A 146 2.68 21.02 -1.67
CA GLY A 146 1.34 20.49 -1.89
C GLY A 146 1.32 19.34 -2.90
N SER A 147 2.07 19.47 -4.00
CA SER A 147 2.15 18.44 -5.04
C SER A 147 2.86 17.18 -4.52
N ALA A 148 4.00 17.34 -3.82
CA ALA A 148 4.73 16.23 -3.23
C ALA A 148 3.85 15.48 -2.20
N ALA A 149 3.19 16.21 -1.28
CA ALA A 149 2.31 15.60 -0.29
C ALA A 149 1.11 14.88 -0.92
N THR A 150 0.53 15.42 -1.99
CA THR A 150 -0.56 14.77 -2.73
C THR A 150 -0.11 13.44 -3.33
N CYS A 151 1.07 13.40 -3.95
CA CYS A 151 1.64 12.16 -4.48
C CYS A 151 1.98 11.16 -3.36
N ASP A 152 2.54 11.64 -2.23
CA ASP A 152 2.86 10.79 -1.07
C ASP A 152 1.61 10.12 -0.51
N ILE A 153 0.52 10.86 -0.34
CA ILE A 153 -0.74 10.31 0.16
C ILE A 153 -1.27 9.24 -0.79
N ALA A 154 -1.23 9.49 -2.11
CA ALA A 154 -1.65 8.50 -3.10
C ALA A 154 -0.79 7.21 -3.03
N CYS A 155 0.53 7.35 -2.88
CA CYS A 155 1.45 6.23 -2.69
C CYS A 155 1.14 5.46 -1.40
N LEU A 156 1.00 6.15 -0.27
CA LEU A 156 0.73 5.56 1.04
C LEU A 156 -0.59 4.78 1.05
N GLN A 157 -1.66 5.37 0.51
CA GLN A 157 -2.97 4.72 0.43
C GLN A 157 -2.94 3.50 -0.50
N ALA A 158 -2.22 3.57 -1.62
CA ALA A 158 -2.06 2.42 -2.53
C ALA A 158 -1.22 1.30 -1.90
N LEU A 159 -0.13 1.62 -1.19
CA LEU A 159 0.68 0.67 -0.43
C LEU A 159 -0.12 0.02 0.70
N SER A 160 -0.85 0.82 1.47
CA SER A 160 -1.75 0.34 2.52
C SER A 160 -2.74 -0.69 1.98
N ARG A 161 -3.45 -0.34 0.92
CA ARG A 161 -4.41 -1.23 0.28
C ARG A 161 -3.75 -2.51 -0.21
N ARG A 162 -2.59 -2.41 -0.90
CA ARG A 162 -1.84 -3.58 -1.41
C ARG A 162 -1.41 -4.54 -0.31
N ILE A 163 -0.93 -4.02 0.81
CA ILE A 163 -0.41 -4.81 1.93
C ILE A 163 -1.57 -5.45 2.70
N HIS A 164 -2.59 -4.68 3.07
CA HIS A 164 -3.75 -5.20 3.81
C HIS A 164 -4.61 -6.16 2.96
N PHE A 165 -4.48 -6.11 1.63
CA PHE A 165 -5.12 -7.08 0.74
C PHE A 165 -4.64 -8.52 0.98
N GLY A 166 -3.53 -8.70 1.69
CA GLY A 166 -3.09 -9.99 2.23
C GLY A 166 -4.16 -10.69 3.06
N LYS A 167 -5.06 -9.95 3.75
CA LYS A 167 -6.17 -10.55 4.52
C LYS A 167 -7.12 -11.36 3.63
N PHE A 168 -7.37 -10.91 2.39
CA PHE A 168 -8.19 -11.67 1.44
C PHE A 168 -7.49 -12.96 1.01
N VAL A 169 -6.18 -12.91 0.80
CA VAL A 169 -5.37 -14.11 0.50
C VAL A 169 -5.42 -15.08 1.67
N ALA A 170 -5.21 -14.58 2.89
CA ALA A 170 -5.25 -15.37 4.12
C ALA A 170 -6.61 -16.04 4.34
N GLU A 171 -7.71 -15.28 4.21
CA GLU A 171 -9.08 -15.81 4.34
C GLU A 171 -9.39 -16.86 3.28
N SER A 172 -8.99 -16.62 2.02
CA SER A 172 -9.17 -17.58 0.93
C SER A 172 -8.43 -18.89 1.20
N LYS A 173 -7.18 -18.83 1.70
CA LYS A 173 -6.40 -20.03 2.07
C LYS A 173 -6.98 -20.73 3.28
N PHE A 174 -7.41 -19.98 4.30
CA PHE A 174 -8.08 -20.54 5.48
C PHE A 174 -9.31 -21.35 5.07
N ARG A 175 -10.16 -20.83 4.21
CA ARG A 175 -11.37 -21.54 3.73
C ARG A 175 -11.04 -22.77 2.91
N ALA A 176 -9.95 -22.74 2.14
CA ALA A 176 -9.51 -23.89 1.35
C ALA A 176 -8.90 -25.02 2.19
N GLU A 177 -8.20 -24.70 3.28
CA GLU A 177 -7.46 -25.63 4.13
C GLU A 177 -7.81 -25.42 5.62
N THR A 178 -9.09 -25.33 5.97
CA THR A 178 -9.59 -24.94 7.31
C THR A 178 -8.97 -25.79 8.44
N ASP A 179 -8.91 -27.11 8.29
CA ASP A 179 -8.39 -28.01 9.33
C ASP A 179 -6.91 -27.78 9.62
N LYS A 180 -6.13 -27.52 8.57
CA LYS A 180 -4.69 -27.23 8.68
C LYS A 180 -4.45 -25.93 9.43
N PHE A 181 -5.08 -24.85 8.99
CA PHE A 181 -4.90 -23.54 9.62
C PHE A 181 -5.49 -23.50 11.04
N THR A 182 -6.61 -24.16 11.28
CA THR A 182 -7.17 -24.28 12.63
C THR A 182 -6.20 -24.94 13.61
N LYS A 183 -5.47 -25.99 13.18
CA LYS A 183 -4.46 -26.63 14.02
C LYS A 183 -3.28 -25.70 14.31
N LEU A 184 -2.77 -25.00 13.30
CA LEU A 184 -1.66 -24.06 13.46
C LEU A 184 -2.04 -22.89 14.38
N ILE A 185 -3.24 -22.31 14.19
CA ILE A 185 -3.74 -21.20 15.01
C ILE A 185 -3.90 -21.63 16.47
N LYS A 186 -4.53 -22.79 16.73
CA LYS A 186 -4.69 -23.31 18.09
C LYS A 186 -3.36 -23.64 18.78
N ALA A 187 -2.35 -24.01 18.01
CA ALA A 187 -0.99 -24.24 18.50
C ALA A 187 -0.19 -22.95 18.74
N GLY A 188 -0.69 -21.79 18.28
CA GLY A 188 0.06 -20.53 18.27
C GLY A 188 1.26 -20.54 17.34
N ASP A 189 1.28 -21.43 16.34
CA ASP A 189 2.41 -21.67 15.44
C ASP A 189 2.44 -20.64 14.30
N ARG A 190 2.97 -19.47 14.61
CA ARG A 190 3.10 -18.34 13.67
C ARG A 190 4.03 -18.65 12.51
N ASP A 191 5.11 -19.37 12.77
CA ASP A 191 6.10 -19.74 11.73
C ASP A 191 5.49 -20.77 10.77
N GLY A 192 4.80 -21.78 11.27
CA GLY A 192 4.06 -22.75 10.46
C GLY A 192 2.96 -22.10 9.61
N ILE A 193 2.26 -21.08 10.14
CA ILE A 193 1.32 -20.28 9.35
C ILE A 193 2.08 -19.53 8.23
N GLY A 194 3.18 -18.84 8.58
CA GLY A 194 4.03 -18.13 7.63
C GLY A 194 4.53 -19.01 6.49
N GLU A 195 4.98 -20.22 6.78
CA GLU A 195 5.38 -21.21 5.78
C GLU A 195 4.19 -21.65 4.90
N ALA A 196 3.03 -21.91 5.51
CA ALA A 196 1.83 -22.37 4.80
C ALA A 196 1.27 -21.31 3.82
N ILE A 197 1.42 -20.02 4.14
CA ILE A 197 0.98 -18.93 3.24
C ILE A 197 2.03 -18.56 2.19
N THR A 198 3.28 -18.94 2.35
CA THR A 198 4.38 -18.53 1.46
C THR A 198 4.41 -19.36 0.17
N ASN A 199 4.58 -18.68 -0.97
CA ASN A 199 4.86 -19.30 -2.25
C ASN A 199 6.00 -18.53 -2.95
N LYS A 200 7.23 -19.00 -2.78
CA LYS A 200 8.45 -18.37 -3.32
C LYS A 200 8.42 -18.20 -4.85
N ALA A 201 7.79 -19.10 -5.58
CA ALA A 201 7.68 -18.99 -7.04
C ALA A 201 6.80 -17.81 -7.44
N VAL A 202 5.68 -17.60 -6.74
CA VAL A 202 4.79 -16.44 -6.96
C VAL A 202 5.50 -15.14 -6.56
N GLU A 203 6.24 -15.11 -5.45
CA GLU A 203 7.01 -13.94 -5.02
C GLU A 203 8.03 -13.51 -6.08
N ASN A 204 8.80 -14.46 -6.62
CA ASN A 204 9.74 -14.18 -7.69
C ASN A 204 9.06 -13.65 -8.95
N GLN A 205 7.90 -14.22 -9.34
CA GLN A 205 7.12 -13.71 -10.46
C GLN A 205 6.62 -12.26 -10.25
N VAL A 206 6.28 -11.89 -9.01
CA VAL A 206 5.92 -10.51 -8.65
C VAL A 206 7.11 -9.59 -8.88
N LEU A 207 8.30 -9.93 -8.39
CA LEU A 207 9.49 -9.10 -8.54
C LEU A 207 9.91 -8.91 -10.00
N GLU A 208 9.91 -9.98 -10.80
CA GLU A 208 10.22 -9.89 -12.24
C GLU A 208 9.20 -9.03 -12.99
N ARG A 209 7.91 -9.19 -12.71
CA ARG A 209 6.86 -8.38 -13.30
C ARG A 209 6.99 -6.90 -12.92
N LEU A 210 7.29 -6.59 -11.66
CA LEU A 210 7.52 -5.22 -11.20
C LEU A 210 8.70 -4.57 -11.88
N LYS A 211 9.81 -5.30 -12.02
CA LYS A 211 10.98 -4.82 -12.74
C LYS A 211 10.63 -4.44 -14.17
N LEU A 212 9.87 -5.30 -14.85
CA LEU A 212 9.39 -5.02 -16.21
C LEU A 212 8.46 -3.79 -16.26
N LYS A 213 7.48 -3.72 -15.35
CA LYS A 213 6.53 -2.59 -15.27
C LYS A 213 7.25 -1.27 -15.00
N ALA A 214 8.13 -1.21 -14.01
CA ALA A 214 8.87 -0.01 -13.65
C ALA A 214 9.74 0.49 -14.82
N ARG A 215 10.38 -0.42 -15.57
CA ARG A 215 11.09 -0.08 -16.79
C ARG A 215 10.15 0.46 -17.86
N THR A 216 9.09 -0.29 -18.19
CA THR A 216 8.17 0.06 -19.28
C THR A 216 7.46 1.37 -19.01
N TYR A 217 6.93 1.58 -17.80
CA TYR A 217 6.19 2.80 -17.45
C TYR A 217 7.12 3.99 -17.19
N GLY A 218 8.33 3.74 -16.72
CA GLY A 218 9.35 4.75 -16.47
C GLY A 218 10.07 5.25 -17.73
N THR A 219 9.91 4.58 -18.87
CA THR A 219 10.60 4.93 -20.13
C THR A 219 9.67 5.70 -21.04
N ASP A 220 10.18 6.77 -21.66
CA ASP A 220 9.46 7.48 -22.71
C ASP A 220 9.56 6.69 -24.03
N PRO A 221 8.42 6.25 -24.62
CA PRO A 221 8.44 5.48 -25.85
C PRO A 221 8.95 6.25 -27.08
N SER A 222 9.04 7.59 -27.01
CA SER A 222 9.58 8.42 -28.08
C SER A 222 11.12 8.51 -28.06
N ILE A 223 11.75 8.17 -26.94
CA ILE A 223 13.21 8.11 -26.80
C ILE A 223 13.63 6.72 -27.30
N GLY A 224 14.14 6.66 -28.54
CA GLY A 224 14.60 5.40 -29.15
C GLY A 224 15.67 4.69 -28.29
N ALA A 225 15.83 3.40 -28.48
CA ALA A 225 16.74 2.51 -27.74
C ALA A 225 18.23 2.95 -27.72
N GLU A 226 18.59 3.99 -28.44
CA GLU A 226 19.97 4.52 -28.54
C GLU A 226 20.31 5.58 -27.48
N ALA A 227 19.31 6.22 -26.85
CA ALA A 227 19.54 7.12 -25.72
C ALA A 227 19.52 6.26 -24.46
N GLY A 228 20.67 6.01 -23.87
CA GLY A 228 20.86 5.16 -22.71
C GLY A 228 19.69 5.25 -21.71
N GLU A 229 19.28 4.11 -21.15
CA GLU A 229 18.07 3.91 -20.33
C GLU A 229 17.90 4.95 -19.20
N GLN A 230 17.45 6.15 -19.51
CA GLN A 230 16.97 7.11 -18.53
C GLN A 230 15.54 6.73 -18.15
N THR A 231 15.41 5.95 -17.09
CA THR A 231 14.10 5.67 -16.49
C THR A 231 13.71 6.81 -15.57
N LYS A 232 12.42 7.21 -15.61
CA LYS A 232 11.84 8.24 -14.72
C LYS A 232 11.87 7.83 -13.23
N ILE A 233 12.12 6.56 -12.95
CA ILE A 233 12.17 6.02 -11.59
C ILE A 233 13.32 5.02 -11.47
N ASN A 234 13.92 4.96 -10.28
CA ASN A 234 14.91 3.94 -9.96
C ASN A 234 14.23 2.55 -9.85
N VAL A 235 14.40 1.74 -10.90
CA VAL A 235 13.78 0.41 -11.00
C VAL A 235 14.21 -0.52 -9.88
N ASP A 236 15.50 -0.51 -9.53
CA ASP A 236 16.04 -1.39 -8.50
C ASP A 236 15.50 -1.00 -7.11
N ALA A 237 15.31 0.29 -6.84
CA ALA A 237 14.69 0.76 -5.60
C ALA A 237 13.23 0.29 -5.48
N VAL A 238 12.45 0.29 -6.57
CA VAL A 238 11.07 -0.25 -6.58
C VAL A 238 11.06 -1.74 -6.30
N VAL A 239 11.95 -2.50 -6.94
CA VAL A 239 12.07 -3.96 -6.72
C VAL A 239 12.48 -4.25 -5.28
N SER A 240 13.48 -3.53 -4.73
CA SER A 240 13.93 -3.69 -3.35
C SER A 240 12.82 -3.35 -2.35
N MET A 241 12.05 -2.28 -2.58
CA MET A 241 10.88 -1.94 -1.75
C MET A 241 9.91 -3.12 -1.66
N TYR A 242 9.60 -3.76 -2.77
CA TYR A 242 8.69 -4.92 -2.75
C TYR A 242 9.31 -6.14 -2.09
N LYS A 243 10.57 -6.45 -2.40
CA LYS A 243 11.27 -7.63 -1.87
C LYS A 243 11.48 -7.54 -0.37
N ASP A 244 11.95 -6.37 0.09
CA ASP A 244 12.46 -6.22 1.45
C ASP A 244 11.42 -5.64 2.42
N PHE A 245 10.32 -5.08 1.90
CA PHE A 245 9.28 -4.46 2.72
C PHE A 245 7.85 -4.92 2.38
N VAL A 246 7.37 -4.70 1.14
CA VAL A 246 5.94 -4.95 0.82
C VAL A 246 5.57 -6.43 0.98
N ILE A 247 6.37 -7.35 0.44
CA ILE A 247 6.12 -8.79 0.55
C ILE A 247 6.22 -9.27 2.01
N PRO A 248 7.29 -8.96 2.76
CA PRO A 248 7.38 -9.33 4.18
C PRO A 248 6.23 -8.78 5.03
N LEU A 249 5.89 -7.50 4.87
CA LEU A 249 4.82 -6.90 5.65
C LEU A 249 3.42 -7.44 5.27
N THR A 250 3.21 -7.81 3.99
CA THR A 250 1.99 -8.52 3.57
C THR A 250 1.86 -9.86 4.29
N LYS A 251 2.95 -10.62 4.41
CA LYS A 251 2.96 -11.89 5.16
C LYS A 251 2.68 -11.67 6.65
N GLU A 252 3.24 -10.64 7.25
CA GLU A 252 2.93 -10.26 8.63
C GLU A 252 1.43 -10.02 8.81
N VAL A 253 0.81 -9.24 7.92
CA VAL A 253 -0.64 -9.00 7.92
C VAL A 253 -1.44 -10.30 7.77
N GLU A 254 -1.02 -11.20 6.89
CA GLU A 254 -1.67 -12.50 6.70
C GLU A 254 -1.60 -13.36 7.98
N VAL A 255 -0.43 -13.43 8.63
CA VAL A 255 -0.22 -14.18 9.88
C VAL A 255 -1.05 -13.59 11.01
N GLU A 256 -0.97 -12.27 11.22
CA GLU A 256 -1.72 -11.57 12.28
C GLU A 256 -3.23 -11.72 12.11
N TYR A 257 -3.73 -11.64 10.88
CA TYR A 257 -5.13 -11.87 10.56
C TYR A 257 -5.55 -13.31 10.90
N LEU A 258 -4.76 -14.32 10.49
CA LEU A 258 -5.07 -15.71 10.76
C LEU A 258 -5.02 -16.05 12.25
N MET A 259 -4.12 -15.45 13.02
CA MET A 259 -4.06 -15.63 14.47
C MET A 259 -5.34 -15.18 15.17
N GLN A 260 -6.06 -14.18 14.65
CA GLN A 260 -7.33 -13.69 15.17
C GLN A 260 -8.54 -14.43 14.56
N ARG A 261 -8.34 -15.37 13.64
CA ARG A 261 -9.41 -15.96 12.82
C ARG A 261 -10.36 -16.87 13.62
N LEU A 262 -9.98 -17.34 14.77
CA LEU A 262 -10.78 -18.21 15.64
C LEU A 262 -11.31 -17.50 16.90
N GLU A 263 -11.06 -16.21 17.04
CA GLU A 263 -11.65 -15.37 18.10
C GLU A 263 -13.06 -14.94 17.68
#